data_70285115d3804cb64afcf518cf8e9a66
#
_entry.id   70285115d3804cb64afcf518cf8e9a66
#
_cell.length_a   1.000
_cell.length_b   1.000
_cell.length_c   1.000
_cell.angle_alpha   90.00
_cell.angle_beta   90.00
_cell.angle_gamma   90.00
#
_symmetry.space_group_name_H-M   'P 1'
#
loop_
_entity.id
_entity.type
_entity.pdbx_description
1 polymer ?
#
loop_
_entity_poly.entity_id
_entity_poly.type
_entity_poly.pdbx_seq_one_letter_code
_entity_poly.pdbx_strand_id
1 'polypeptide(L)'
;MQRLINIVSGGCLILGIVIFIVAAASVGFYVHDERTVDAGNKRAASMVYKTVSVHDLTATKSEILPEDEMDIAAMRSVNPDTVGYLKVQGKEFPVVKAVDNKYLKTGWDGKKTCYGCIFMDGYCDLDGKNIVLYGHHMKNGKMFGTLGKYMTKAYRDENPTFKWITEEYVDTYTVIAAIRTKASDVSDILDMDLKSDIEKLSEKAKETGTLYGDFHTGKSYMSLITCEYTKKNGRLVVIGERTERLERKGK
;
A
#
# COMPACT_ATOMS: atom_id res chain seq x y z
N MET A 1 -37.50 44.05 -21.82
CA MET A 1 -36.06 43.87 -21.58
C MET A 1 -35.79 43.52 -20.11
N GLN A 2 -36.25 44.30 -19.12
CA GLN A 2 -35.98 44.08 -17.67
C GLN A 2 -36.47 42.71 -17.14
N ARG A 3 -37.63 42.20 -17.56
CA ARG A 3 -38.11 40.88 -17.15
C ARG A 3 -37.27 39.71 -17.64
N LEU A 4 -36.69 39.80 -18.84
CA LEU A 4 -35.78 38.78 -19.37
C LEU A 4 -34.45 38.78 -18.60
N ILE A 5 -33.92 39.94 -18.26
CA ILE A 5 -32.68 40.06 -17.47
C ILE A 5 -32.86 39.44 -16.09
N ASN A 6 -33.99 39.68 -15.44
CA ASN A 6 -34.28 39.10 -14.12
C ASN A 6 -34.48 37.57 -14.15
N ILE A 7 -35.03 37.02 -15.23
CA ILE A 7 -35.17 35.56 -15.40
C ILE A 7 -33.79 34.91 -15.61
N VAL A 8 -32.95 35.49 -16.44
CA VAL A 8 -31.60 34.99 -16.72
C VAL A 8 -30.72 35.11 -15.47
N SER A 9 -30.78 36.22 -14.75
CA SER A 9 -29.99 36.38 -13.51
C SER A 9 -30.43 35.42 -12.40
N GLY A 10 -31.74 35.17 -12.26
CA GLY A 10 -32.31 34.19 -11.33
C GLY A 10 -31.87 32.76 -11.67
N GLY A 11 -31.89 32.40 -12.95
CA GLY A 11 -31.43 31.10 -13.43
C GLY A 11 -29.95 30.85 -13.16
N CYS A 12 -29.11 31.86 -13.41
CA CYS A 12 -27.68 31.76 -13.09
C CYS A 12 -27.39 31.63 -11.59
N LEU A 13 -28.17 32.33 -10.75
CA LEU A 13 -28.02 32.21 -9.29
C LEU A 13 -28.39 30.80 -8.78
N ILE A 14 -29.53 30.26 -9.27
CA ILE A 14 -29.96 28.89 -8.91
C ILE A 14 -28.94 27.87 -9.36
N LEU A 15 -28.43 27.98 -10.59
CA LEU A 15 -27.38 27.06 -11.09
C LEU A 15 -26.12 27.14 -10.24
N GLY A 16 -25.69 28.34 -9.86
CA GLY A 16 -24.56 28.55 -8.97
C GLY A 16 -24.71 27.88 -7.59
N ILE A 17 -25.92 28.02 -6.99
CA ILE A 17 -26.24 27.37 -5.71
C ILE A 17 -26.23 25.84 -5.85
N VAL A 18 -26.80 25.29 -6.92
CA VAL A 18 -26.78 23.83 -7.16
C VAL A 18 -25.36 23.30 -7.32
N ILE A 19 -24.55 23.99 -8.12
CA ILE A 19 -23.11 23.60 -8.28
C ILE A 19 -22.39 23.64 -6.92
N PHE A 20 -22.61 24.68 -6.12
CA PHE A 20 -22.01 24.81 -4.81
C PHE A 20 -22.43 23.67 -3.86
N ILE A 21 -23.72 23.34 -3.82
CA ILE A 21 -24.24 22.24 -2.99
C ILE A 21 -23.63 20.90 -3.42
N VAL A 22 -23.57 20.63 -4.73
CA VAL A 22 -22.94 19.39 -5.26
C VAL A 22 -21.47 19.33 -4.92
N ALA A 23 -20.74 20.44 -5.07
CA ALA A 23 -19.33 20.50 -4.72
C ALA A 23 -19.11 20.28 -3.21
N ALA A 24 -19.90 20.94 -2.36
CA ALA A 24 -19.82 20.77 -0.90
C ALA A 24 -20.15 19.34 -0.47
N ALA A 25 -21.18 18.72 -1.05
CA ALA A 25 -21.53 17.33 -0.80
C ALA A 25 -20.41 16.36 -1.24
N SER A 26 -19.76 16.62 -2.38
CA SER A 26 -18.66 15.82 -2.88
C SER A 26 -17.44 15.91 -1.95
N VAL A 27 -17.10 17.10 -1.47
CA VAL A 27 -16.02 17.31 -0.48
C VAL A 27 -16.37 16.62 0.83
N GLY A 28 -17.59 16.76 1.32
CA GLY A 28 -18.07 16.10 2.54
C GLY A 28 -17.97 14.58 2.44
N PHE A 29 -18.37 13.99 1.33
CA PHE A 29 -18.22 12.56 1.06
C PHE A 29 -16.76 12.13 1.08
N TYR A 30 -15.87 12.87 0.41
CA TYR A 30 -14.44 12.55 0.34
C TYR A 30 -13.78 12.58 1.73
N VAL A 31 -14.09 13.62 2.53
CA VAL A 31 -13.59 13.75 3.92
C VAL A 31 -14.13 12.63 4.82
N HIS A 32 -15.40 12.26 4.67
CA HIS A 32 -15.99 11.16 5.44
C HIS A 32 -15.31 9.84 5.10
N ASP A 33 -15.09 9.58 3.83
CA ASP A 33 -14.46 8.35 3.33
C ASP A 33 -12.99 8.24 3.80
N GLU A 34 -12.26 9.36 3.78
CA GLU A 34 -10.91 9.46 4.32
C GLU A 34 -10.86 9.12 5.82
N ARG A 35 -11.79 9.66 6.62
CA ARG A 35 -11.90 9.35 8.04
C ARG A 35 -12.22 7.88 8.29
N THR A 36 -13.02 7.28 7.42
CA THR A 36 -13.38 5.86 7.53
C THR A 36 -12.17 4.96 7.35
N VAL A 37 -11.34 5.19 6.34
CA VAL A 37 -10.13 4.39 6.12
C VAL A 37 -9.10 4.61 7.22
N ASP A 38 -8.93 5.85 7.68
CA ASP A 38 -8.04 6.15 8.80
C ASP A 38 -8.47 5.45 10.09
N ALA A 39 -9.76 5.43 10.38
CA ALA A 39 -10.30 4.74 11.55
C ALA A 39 -10.07 3.22 11.45
N GLY A 40 -10.26 2.63 10.26
CA GLY A 40 -9.96 1.22 10.00
C GLY A 40 -8.48 0.89 10.22
N ASN A 41 -7.58 1.67 9.63
CA ASN A 41 -6.14 1.48 9.79
C ASN A 41 -5.67 1.71 11.24
N LYS A 42 -6.20 2.73 11.94
CA LYS A 42 -5.91 2.96 13.36
C LYS A 42 -6.40 1.82 14.23
N ARG A 43 -7.59 1.25 13.94
CA ARG A 43 -8.08 0.08 14.63
C ARG A 43 -7.16 -1.11 14.42
N ALA A 44 -6.73 -1.37 13.19
CA ALA A 44 -5.75 -2.41 12.90
C ALA A 44 -4.46 -2.18 13.69
N ALA A 45 -3.89 -0.98 13.65
CA ALA A 45 -2.70 -0.62 14.43
C ALA A 45 -2.88 -0.85 15.93
N SER A 46 -4.03 -0.45 16.52
CA SER A 46 -4.30 -0.65 17.95
C SER A 46 -4.44 -2.12 18.35
N MET A 47 -4.81 -3.00 17.43
CA MET A 47 -4.89 -4.44 17.68
C MET A 47 -3.52 -5.11 17.56
N VAL A 48 -2.70 -4.60 16.65
CA VAL A 48 -1.36 -5.10 16.39
C VAL A 48 -0.41 -4.79 17.53
N TYR A 49 -0.46 -3.57 18.06
CA TYR A 49 0.37 -3.18 19.21
C TYR A 49 -0.36 -3.57 20.51
N LYS A 50 0.03 -4.67 21.14
CA LYS A 50 -0.40 -4.95 22.50
C LYS A 50 0.04 -3.82 23.42
N THR A 51 -0.90 -3.27 24.19
CA THR A 51 -0.59 -2.34 25.27
C THR A 51 0.34 -3.07 26.24
N VAL A 52 1.62 -2.74 26.22
CA VAL A 52 2.56 -3.23 27.24
C VAL A 52 2.03 -2.72 28.58
N SER A 53 1.51 -3.61 29.41
CA SER A 53 1.11 -3.24 30.76
C SER A 53 2.38 -2.84 31.49
N VAL A 54 2.35 -1.68 32.14
CA VAL A 54 3.46 -1.00 32.84
C VAL A 54 4.11 -1.85 33.96
N HIS A 55 3.72 -3.11 34.09
CA HIS A 55 4.17 -4.01 35.18
C HIS A 55 5.43 -4.81 34.87
N ASP A 56 5.99 -4.75 33.65
CA ASP A 56 7.16 -5.55 33.27
C ASP A 56 8.43 -4.73 33.06
N LEU A 57 8.60 -3.63 33.78
CA LEU A 57 9.77 -2.73 33.71
C LEU A 57 11.05 -3.31 34.36
N THR A 58 11.08 -4.57 34.77
CA THR A 58 12.27 -5.21 35.39
C THR A 58 12.99 -6.22 34.52
N ALA A 59 12.51 -6.50 33.32
CA ALA A 59 13.25 -7.31 32.36
C ALA A 59 14.33 -6.47 31.70
N THR A 60 15.57 -6.90 31.82
CA THR A 60 16.74 -6.36 31.15
C THR A 60 16.41 -6.05 29.70
N LYS A 61 16.70 -4.83 29.27
CA LYS A 61 16.49 -4.27 27.93
C LYS A 61 17.22 -5.10 26.85
N SER A 62 16.73 -6.31 26.59
CA SER A 62 16.99 -7.05 25.38
C SER A 62 16.09 -6.44 24.32
N GLU A 63 16.67 -6.01 23.22
CA GLU A 63 16.01 -5.37 22.06
C GLU A 63 14.85 -6.25 21.55
N ILE A 64 13.70 -6.14 22.23
CA ILE A 64 12.44 -6.64 21.68
C ILE A 64 12.07 -5.60 20.61
N LEU A 65 12.23 -5.98 19.35
CA LEU A 65 11.77 -5.15 18.24
C LEU A 65 10.26 -4.95 18.40
N PRO A 66 9.73 -3.72 18.27
CA PRO A 66 8.28 -3.48 18.36
C PRO A 66 7.45 -4.39 17.45
N GLU A 67 8.06 -4.90 16.40
CA GLU A 67 7.46 -5.85 15.44
C GLU A 67 7.20 -7.25 16.03
N ASP A 68 7.99 -7.69 17.00
CA ASP A 68 7.79 -8.99 17.66
C ASP A 68 6.55 -9.03 18.54
N GLU A 69 6.08 -7.86 18.99
CA GLU A 69 4.88 -7.74 19.81
C GLU A 69 3.58 -7.63 19.01
N MET A 70 3.65 -7.52 17.68
CA MET A 70 2.50 -7.37 16.81
C MET A 70 1.61 -8.62 16.79
N ASP A 71 0.31 -8.47 17.05
CA ASP A 71 -0.65 -9.56 17.08
C ASP A 71 -1.46 -9.65 15.76
N ILE A 72 -0.88 -10.30 14.76
CA ILE A 72 -1.55 -10.50 13.46
C ILE A 72 -2.77 -11.44 13.59
N ALA A 73 -2.74 -12.39 14.53
CA ALA A 73 -3.88 -13.28 14.79
C ALA A 73 -5.10 -12.50 15.30
N ALA A 74 -4.90 -11.50 16.17
CA ALA A 74 -5.97 -10.61 16.61
C ALA A 74 -6.60 -9.84 15.45
N MET A 75 -5.81 -9.40 14.47
CA MET A 75 -6.34 -8.76 13.27
C MET A 75 -7.17 -9.73 12.43
N ARG A 76 -6.75 -10.98 12.32
CA ARG A 76 -7.47 -12.02 11.58
C ARG A 76 -8.82 -12.34 12.20
N SER A 77 -8.98 -12.16 13.51
CA SER A 77 -10.29 -12.31 14.18
C SER A 77 -11.33 -11.28 13.70
N VAL A 78 -10.88 -10.12 13.21
CA VAL A 78 -11.75 -9.07 12.65
C VAL A 78 -11.94 -9.24 11.14
N ASN A 79 -10.86 -9.52 10.43
CA ASN A 79 -10.89 -9.81 9.00
C ASN A 79 -10.08 -11.07 8.70
N PRO A 80 -10.74 -12.21 8.43
CA PRO A 80 -10.07 -13.49 8.16
C PRO A 80 -9.12 -13.47 6.97
N ASP A 81 -9.32 -12.54 6.03
CA ASP A 81 -8.46 -12.38 4.85
C ASP A 81 -7.11 -11.71 5.19
N THR A 82 -6.90 -11.31 6.46
CA THR A 82 -5.64 -10.66 6.90
C THR A 82 -4.48 -11.64 6.83
N VAL A 83 -3.42 -11.26 6.11
CA VAL A 83 -2.21 -12.07 5.93
C VAL A 83 -0.96 -11.46 6.54
N GLY A 84 -0.98 -10.16 6.86
CA GLY A 84 0.18 -9.51 7.46
C GLY A 84 0.01 -8.01 7.58
N TYR A 85 1.14 -7.36 7.84
CA TYR A 85 1.23 -5.92 8.06
C TYR A 85 2.45 -5.35 7.35
N LEU A 86 2.24 -4.29 6.58
CA LEU A 86 3.29 -3.63 5.80
C LEU A 86 3.66 -2.29 6.45
N LYS A 87 4.96 -2.08 6.70
CA LYS A 87 5.51 -0.78 7.07
C LYS A 87 6.37 -0.25 5.94
N VAL A 88 5.96 0.86 5.33
CA VAL A 88 6.66 1.47 4.20
C VAL A 88 6.54 2.99 4.24
N GLN A 89 7.64 3.72 4.01
CA GLN A 89 7.65 5.19 3.95
C GLN A 89 7.05 5.87 5.21
N GLY A 90 7.31 5.33 6.38
CA GLY A 90 6.74 5.82 7.65
C GLY A 90 5.23 5.61 7.81
N LYS A 91 4.62 4.81 6.92
CA LYS A 91 3.21 4.43 6.96
C LYS A 91 3.07 2.95 7.29
N GLU A 92 1.93 2.61 7.84
CA GLU A 92 1.62 1.27 8.28
C GLU A 92 0.26 0.82 7.72
N PHE A 93 0.22 -0.40 7.19
CA PHE A 93 -0.97 -0.92 6.53
C PHE A 93 -1.26 -2.36 6.92
N PRO A 94 -2.49 -2.68 7.35
CA PRO A 94 -2.97 -4.04 7.33
C PRO A 94 -3.03 -4.54 5.89
N VAL A 95 -2.65 -5.79 5.66
CA VAL A 95 -2.67 -6.40 4.33
C VAL A 95 -3.57 -7.62 4.36
N VAL A 96 -4.44 -7.70 3.37
CA VAL A 96 -5.35 -8.83 3.15
C VAL A 96 -4.97 -9.60 1.89
N LYS A 97 -5.36 -10.86 1.77
CA LYS A 97 -5.21 -11.65 0.54
C LYS A 97 -6.56 -11.75 -0.16
N ALA A 98 -6.59 -11.51 -1.48
CA ALA A 98 -7.80 -11.60 -2.28
C ALA A 98 -7.52 -12.07 -3.70
N VAL A 99 -8.39 -12.92 -4.21
CA VAL A 99 -8.40 -13.39 -5.62
C VAL A 99 -9.25 -12.49 -6.52
N ASP A 100 -9.98 -11.55 -5.94
CA ASP A 100 -10.89 -10.65 -6.62
C ASP A 100 -10.58 -9.16 -6.31
N ASN A 101 -11.36 -8.28 -6.89
CA ASN A 101 -11.21 -6.83 -6.73
C ASN A 101 -11.96 -6.27 -5.50
N LYS A 102 -12.40 -7.10 -4.55
CA LYS A 102 -13.16 -6.70 -3.35
C LYS A 102 -12.50 -5.53 -2.62
N TYR A 103 -11.20 -5.64 -2.38
CA TYR A 103 -10.43 -4.68 -1.59
C TYR A 103 -10.02 -3.40 -2.33
N LEU A 104 -10.37 -3.26 -3.59
CA LEU A 104 -10.29 -1.96 -4.27
C LEU A 104 -11.31 -0.94 -3.74
N LYS A 105 -12.43 -1.40 -3.16
CA LYS A 105 -13.51 -0.54 -2.65
C LYS A 105 -13.96 -0.90 -1.23
N THR A 106 -13.17 -1.68 -0.53
CA THR A 106 -13.46 -2.12 0.84
C THR A 106 -12.20 -1.96 1.68
N GLY A 107 -12.32 -1.27 2.80
CA GLY A 107 -11.26 -1.12 3.79
C GLY A 107 -10.99 -2.45 4.52
N TRP A 108 -9.91 -2.48 5.29
CA TRP A 108 -9.54 -3.65 6.07
C TRP A 108 -10.65 -4.12 7.04
N ASP A 109 -11.41 -3.18 7.60
CA ASP A 109 -12.51 -3.44 8.55
C ASP A 109 -13.84 -3.82 7.88
N GLY A 110 -13.82 -4.08 6.57
CA GLY A 110 -14.98 -4.48 5.78
C GLY A 110 -15.88 -3.33 5.34
N LYS A 111 -15.60 -2.08 5.72
CA LYS A 111 -16.39 -0.93 5.31
C LYS A 111 -16.09 -0.51 3.88
N LYS A 112 -17.12 -0.06 3.16
CA LYS A 112 -16.94 0.49 1.82
C LYS A 112 -16.18 1.81 1.88
N THR A 113 -15.18 1.96 1.01
CA THR A 113 -14.36 3.16 0.88
C THR A 113 -13.71 3.22 -0.50
N CYS A 114 -13.54 4.42 -1.07
CA CYS A 114 -12.81 4.60 -2.32
C CYS A 114 -11.29 4.44 -2.16
N TYR A 115 -10.79 4.39 -0.93
CA TYR A 115 -9.38 4.14 -0.61
C TYR A 115 -9.01 2.66 -0.68
N GLY A 116 -9.99 1.75 -0.51
CA GLY A 116 -9.74 0.32 -0.45
C GLY A 116 -8.83 -0.09 0.73
N CYS A 117 -8.16 -1.21 0.56
CA CYS A 117 -7.12 -1.72 1.45
C CYS A 117 -5.88 -2.07 0.64
N ILE A 118 -4.72 -2.20 1.29
CA ILE A 118 -3.57 -2.86 0.66
C ILE A 118 -3.87 -4.36 0.64
N PHE A 119 -3.73 -4.98 -0.53
CA PHE A 119 -4.02 -6.41 -0.67
C PHE A 119 -2.94 -7.14 -1.45
N MET A 120 -2.69 -8.35 -1.02
CA MET A 120 -1.81 -9.31 -1.68
C MET A 120 -2.56 -9.99 -2.83
N ASP A 121 -1.89 -10.21 -3.93
CA ASP A 121 -2.41 -11.01 -5.03
C ASP A 121 -2.80 -12.41 -4.54
N GLY A 122 -4.03 -12.83 -4.89
CA GLY A 122 -4.57 -14.09 -4.41
C GLY A 122 -3.81 -15.34 -4.89
N TYR A 123 -3.05 -15.22 -5.96
CA TYR A 123 -2.23 -16.29 -6.53
C TYR A 123 -0.80 -16.33 -5.98
N CYS A 124 -0.38 -15.29 -5.22
CA CYS A 124 0.92 -15.29 -4.56
C CYS A 124 0.89 -16.15 -3.27
N ASP A 125 2.01 -16.81 -3.00
CA ASP A 125 2.26 -17.45 -1.70
C ASP A 125 3.04 -16.52 -0.78
N LEU A 126 2.81 -16.63 0.55
CA LEU A 126 3.51 -15.83 1.55
C LEU A 126 5.01 -16.08 1.55
N ASP A 127 5.44 -17.29 1.19
CA ASP A 127 6.84 -17.68 1.03
C ASP A 127 7.29 -17.75 -0.44
N GLY A 128 6.48 -17.21 -1.35
CA GLY A 128 6.80 -17.16 -2.77
C GLY A 128 8.05 -16.33 -3.07
N LYS A 129 8.59 -16.52 -4.28
CA LYS A 129 9.77 -15.77 -4.73
C LYS A 129 9.49 -14.28 -4.90
N ASN A 130 8.26 -13.93 -5.23
CA ASN A 130 7.80 -12.54 -5.32
C ASN A 130 6.42 -12.40 -4.68
N ILE A 131 6.34 -11.65 -3.59
CA ILE A 131 5.07 -11.27 -2.97
C ILE A 131 4.59 -9.99 -3.63
N VAL A 132 3.38 -10.01 -4.19
CA VAL A 132 2.82 -8.85 -4.90
C VAL A 132 1.73 -8.20 -4.08
N LEU A 133 1.92 -6.93 -3.77
CA LEU A 133 0.97 -6.10 -3.03
C LEU A 133 0.43 -4.97 -3.90
N TYR A 134 -0.88 -4.82 -3.92
CA TYR A 134 -1.58 -3.76 -4.62
C TYR A 134 -2.14 -2.73 -3.65
N GLY A 135 -2.14 -1.48 -4.07
CA GLY A 135 -2.78 -0.38 -3.34
C GLY A 135 -3.09 0.81 -4.24
N HIS A 136 -4.12 1.57 -3.90
CA HIS A 136 -4.49 2.75 -4.68
C HIS A 136 -3.42 3.84 -4.64
N HIS A 137 -3.26 4.53 -5.77
CA HIS A 137 -2.53 5.79 -5.83
C HIS A 137 -3.48 6.94 -5.46
N MET A 138 -3.48 7.33 -4.19
CA MET A 138 -4.30 8.45 -3.74
C MET A 138 -3.52 9.77 -3.87
N LYS A 139 -4.15 10.80 -4.47
CA LYS A 139 -3.53 12.12 -4.68
C LYS A 139 -3.15 12.83 -3.37
N ASN A 140 -3.88 12.56 -2.28
CA ASN A 140 -3.54 13.07 -0.93
C ASN A 140 -2.38 12.30 -0.27
N GLY A 141 -1.72 11.42 -1.00
CA GLY A 141 -0.57 10.67 -0.52
C GLY A 141 -0.89 9.44 0.33
N LYS A 142 -2.17 9.15 0.61
CA LYS A 142 -2.58 7.93 1.33
C LYS A 142 -2.40 6.68 0.48
N MET A 143 -2.56 5.54 1.10
CA MET A 143 -2.31 4.23 0.49
C MET A 143 -0.91 4.24 -0.16
N PHE A 144 -0.80 3.79 -1.40
CA PHE A 144 0.45 3.82 -2.19
C PHE A 144 0.67 5.13 -2.98
N GLY A 145 -0.04 6.22 -2.62
CA GLY A 145 0.05 7.50 -3.32
C GLY A 145 1.43 8.17 -3.29
N THR A 146 2.32 7.74 -2.40
CA THR A 146 3.69 8.28 -2.29
C THR A 146 4.77 7.39 -2.90
N LEU A 147 4.44 6.18 -3.39
CA LEU A 147 5.43 5.27 -3.96
C LEU A 147 6.22 5.90 -5.13
N GLY A 148 5.61 6.84 -5.86
CA GLY A 148 6.27 7.56 -6.96
C GLY A 148 7.53 8.31 -6.55
N LYS A 149 7.72 8.61 -5.27
CA LYS A 149 8.94 9.24 -4.75
C LYS A 149 10.18 8.34 -4.92
N TYR A 150 10.00 7.02 -4.92
CA TYR A 150 11.08 6.06 -5.19
C TYR A 150 11.66 6.13 -6.62
N MET A 151 11.07 6.93 -7.50
CA MET A 151 11.69 7.22 -8.79
C MET A 151 12.92 8.15 -8.66
N THR A 152 13.23 8.66 -7.47
CA THR A 152 14.41 9.50 -7.22
C THR A 152 15.35 8.82 -6.24
N LYS A 153 16.65 8.84 -6.58
CA LYS A 153 17.71 8.22 -5.76
C LYS A 153 17.77 8.81 -4.34
N ALA A 154 17.68 10.14 -4.24
CA ALA A 154 17.73 10.82 -2.93
C ALA A 154 16.64 10.30 -1.98
N TYR A 155 15.40 10.16 -2.46
CA TYR A 155 14.31 9.64 -1.64
C TYR A 155 14.52 8.17 -1.25
N ARG A 156 15.03 7.35 -2.18
CA ARG A 156 15.35 5.95 -1.91
C ARG A 156 16.45 5.83 -0.86
N ASP A 157 17.47 6.67 -0.91
CA ASP A 157 18.59 6.63 0.04
C ASP A 157 18.15 7.04 1.46
N GLU A 158 17.15 7.93 1.58
CA GLU A 158 16.50 8.29 2.85
C GLU A 158 15.52 7.22 3.35
N ASN A 159 14.95 6.44 2.45
CA ASN A 159 13.94 5.42 2.74
C ASN A 159 14.32 4.07 2.10
N PRO A 160 15.48 3.50 2.42
CA PRO A 160 16.05 2.38 1.68
C PRO A 160 15.28 1.07 1.85
N THR A 161 14.51 0.94 2.93
CA THR A 161 13.88 -0.33 3.31
C THR A 161 12.40 -0.18 3.64
N PHE A 162 11.71 -1.31 3.59
CA PHE A 162 10.38 -1.48 4.16
C PHE A 162 10.27 -2.85 4.84
N LYS A 163 9.28 -3.02 5.72
CA LYS A 163 9.10 -4.25 6.50
C LYS A 163 7.79 -4.92 6.19
N TRP A 164 7.83 -6.24 6.11
CA TRP A 164 6.69 -7.13 6.02
C TRP A 164 6.61 -8.01 7.25
N ILE A 165 5.49 -7.97 7.95
CA ILE A 165 5.29 -8.65 9.21
C ILE A 165 4.14 -9.65 9.07
N THR A 166 4.41 -10.91 9.37
CA THR A 166 3.43 -12.00 9.43
C THR A 166 3.32 -12.53 10.86
N GLU A 167 2.56 -13.60 11.06
CA GLU A 167 2.56 -14.30 12.35
C GLU A 167 3.91 -14.95 12.66
N GLU A 168 4.61 -15.42 11.64
CA GLU A 168 5.77 -16.30 11.77
C GLU A 168 7.09 -15.54 11.69
N TYR A 169 7.14 -14.43 10.93
CA TYR A 169 8.39 -13.71 10.67
C TYR A 169 8.20 -12.22 10.46
N VAL A 170 9.30 -11.50 10.61
CA VAL A 170 9.50 -10.12 10.17
C VAL A 170 10.55 -10.12 9.08
N ASP A 171 10.17 -9.73 7.87
CA ASP A 171 11.08 -9.57 6.75
C ASP A 171 11.42 -8.10 6.53
N THR A 172 12.70 -7.82 6.30
CA THR A 172 13.18 -6.52 5.83
C THR A 172 13.50 -6.63 4.34
N TYR A 173 12.92 -5.73 3.56
CA TYR A 173 13.17 -5.61 2.12
C TYR A 173 13.93 -4.34 1.83
N THR A 174 15.02 -4.42 1.05
CA THR A 174 15.76 -3.26 0.54
C THR A 174 15.24 -2.93 -0.86
N VAL A 175 14.85 -1.67 -1.07
CA VAL A 175 14.36 -1.20 -2.38
C VAL A 175 15.49 -1.22 -3.40
N ILE A 176 15.35 -2.01 -4.45
CA ILE A 176 16.33 -2.18 -5.52
C ILE A 176 15.90 -1.61 -6.85
N ALA A 177 14.59 -1.41 -7.07
CA ALA A 177 14.09 -0.79 -8.30
C ALA A 177 12.75 -0.07 -8.11
N ALA A 178 12.50 0.93 -8.95
CA ALA A 178 11.20 1.55 -9.16
C ALA A 178 10.93 1.66 -10.67
N ILE A 179 9.86 1.04 -11.17
CA ILE A 179 9.61 0.84 -12.60
C ILE A 179 8.25 1.41 -12.98
N ARG A 180 8.20 2.17 -14.09
CA ARG A 180 6.92 2.54 -14.74
C ARG A 180 6.62 1.57 -15.86
N THR A 181 5.43 0.97 -15.83
CA THR A 181 5.00 -0.02 -16.83
C THR A 181 3.52 0.17 -17.18
N LYS A 182 2.96 -0.67 -18.04
CA LYS A 182 1.53 -0.74 -18.30
C LYS A 182 0.91 -1.88 -17.49
N ALA A 183 -0.40 -1.80 -17.27
CA ALA A 183 -1.13 -2.85 -16.60
C ALA A 183 -1.02 -4.21 -17.31
N SER A 184 -0.96 -4.20 -18.64
CA SER A 184 -0.76 -5.41 -19.46
C SER A 184 0.57 -6.12 -19.23
N ASP A 185 1.58 -5.38 -18.80
CA ASP A 185 2.96 -5.88 -18.69
C ASP A 185 3.32 -6.20 -17.21
N VAL A 186 2.35 -6.09 -16.31
CA VAL A 186 2.58 -6.40 -14.88
C VAL A 186 2.85 -7.88 -14.68
N SER A 187 2.18 -8.76 -15.44
CA SER A 187 2.42 -10.21 -15.39
C SER A 187 3.89 -10.57 -15.56
N ASP A 188 4.60 -9.86 -16.44
CA ASP A 188 6.03 -10.11 -16.69
C ASP A 188 6.92 -9.78 -15.48
N ILE A 189 6.38 -9.02 -14.51
CA ILE A 189 7.06 -8.63 -13.27
C ILE A 189 6.73 -9.60 -12.13
N LEU A 190 5.62 -10.32 -12.24
CA LEU A 190 5.14 -11.22 -11.17
C LEU A 190 5.93 -12.51 -11.12
N ASP A 191 6.42 -12.98 -12.24
CA ASP A 191 7.20 -14.21 -12.35
C ASP A 191 8.70 -13.87 -12.27
N MET A 192 9.32 -14.22 -11.14
CA MET A 192 10.75 -13.98 -10.87
C MET A 192 11.52 -15.27 -10.60
N ASP A 193 11.02 -16.41 -11.06
CA ASP A 193 11.63 -17.69 -10.77
C ASP A 193 12.81 -18.02 -11.73
N LEU A 194 12.77 -17.53 -12.94
CA LEU A 194 13.75 -17.83 -13.97
C LEU A 194 14.80 -16.71 -14.10
N LYS A 195 16.03 -17.08 -14.40
CA LYS A 195 17.11 -16.11 -14.69
C LYS A 195 16.74 -15.15 -15.81
N SER A 196 16.06 -15.64 -16.85
CA SER A 196 15.57 -14.83 -17.98
C SER A 196 14.58 -13.74 -17.57
N ASP A 197 13.75 -13.99 -16.54
CA ASP A 197 12.76 -13.03 -16.08
C ASP A 197 13.41 -11.93 -15.24
N ILE A 198 14.41 -12.30 -14.44
CA ILE A 198 15.26 -11.37 -13.70
C ILE A 198 16.05 -10.46 -14.65
N GLU A 199 16.62 -11.00 -15.74
CA GLU A 199 17.33 -10.22 -16.76
C GLU A 199 16.40 -9.22 -17.44
N LYS A 200 15.22 -9.66 -17.92
CA LYS A 200 14.19 -8.79 -18.51
C LYS A 200 13.74 -7.68 -17.55
N LEU A 201 13.54 -8.01 -16.27
CA LEU A 201 13.14 -7.05 -15.28
C LEU A 201 14.23 -6.01 -15.01
N SER A 202 15.49 -6.43 -14.95
CA SER A 202 16.64 -5.54 -14.83
C SER A 202 16.76 -4.57 -16.00
N GLU A 203 16.59 -5.06 -17.25
CA GLU A 203 16.56 -4.22 -18.46
C GLU A 203 15.40 -3.24 -18.41
N LYS A 204 14.19 -3.70 -18.09
CA LYS A 204 13.00 -2.85 -17.97
C LYS A 204 13.17 -1.77 -16.88
N ALA A 205 13.84 -2.08 -15.77
CA ALA A 205 14.16 -1.12 -14.73
C ALA A 205 15.11 -0.02 -15.23
N LYS A 206 16.08 -0.36 -16.04
CA LYS A 206 17.01 0.60 -16.67
C LYS A 206 16.33 1.50 -17.70
N GLU A 207 15.39 0.95 -18.46
CA GLU A 207 14.72 1.67 -19.55
C GLU A 207 13.58 2.59 -19.06
N THR A 208 12.76 2.12 -18.12
CA THR A 208 11.49 2.77 -17.77
C THR A 208 11.40 3.23 -16.33
N GLY A 209 12.47 3.06 -15.57
CA GLY A 209 12.49 3.32 -14.16
C GLY A 209 13.83 3.77 -13.62
N THR A 210 14.09 3.36 -12.39
CA THR A 210 15.37 3.56 -11.71
C THR A 210 15.78 2.26 -11.05
N LEU A 211 16.99 1.81 -11.37
CA LEU A 211 17.64 0.65 -10.76
C LEU A 211 18.60 1.13 -9.67
N TYR A 212 18.50 0.58 -8.48
CA TYR A 212 19.32 0.91 -7.31
C TYR A 212 20.23 -0.23 -6.87
N GLY A 213 19.94 -1.45 -7.29
CA GLY A 213 20.70 -2.66 -6.99
C GLY A 213 20.43 -3.73 -8.04
N ASP A 214 21.24 -4.76 -8.06
CA ASP A 214 21.09 -5.85 -9.01
C ASP A 214 20.01 -6.84 -8.55
N PHE A 215 19.38 -7.48 -9.52
CA PHE A 215 18.50 -8.60 -9.25
C PHE A 215 19.30 -9.90 -9.24
N HIS A 216 19.02 -10.79 -8.31
CA HIS A 216 19.74 -12.04 -8.12
C HIS A 216 18.80 -13.24 -8.15
N THR A 217 19.20 -14.31 -8.84
CA THR A 217 18.49 -15.59 -8.78
C THR A 217 18.54 -16.18 -7.37
N GLY A 218 17.46 -16.84 -6.95
CA GLY A 218 17.39 -17.49 -5.65
C GLY A 218 17.08 -16.57 -4.47
N LYS A 219 16.94 -15.26 -4.73
CA LYS A 219 16.45 -14.29 -3.72
C LYS A 219 14.93 -14.24 -3.70
N SER A 220 14.39 -13.65 -2.66
CA SER A 220 12.96 -13.37 -2.54
C SER A 220 12.72 -11.87 -2.65
N TYR A 221 11.64 -11.51 -3.34
CA TYR A 221 11.29 -10.14 -3.65
C TYR A 221 9.88 -9.80 -3.14
N MET A 222 9.61 -8.52 -3.04
CA MET A 222 8.26 -8.00 -2.86
C MET A 222 8.04 -6.83 -3.81
N SER A 223 6.93 -6.88 -4.55
CA SER A 223 6.53 -5.86 -5.51
C SER A 223 5.33 -5.08 -4.98
N LEU A 224 5.52 -3.77 -4.74
CA LEU A 224 4.47 -2.84 -4.35
C LEU A 224 3.95 -2.14 -5.59
N ILE A 225 2.68 -2.38 -5.95
CA ILE A 225 2.10 -1.95 -7.23
C ILE A 225 0.98 -0.94 -7.00
N THR A 226 1.03 0.16 -7.75
CA THR A 226 -0.02 1.18 -7.75
C THR A 226 -0.28 1.73 -9.16
N CYS A 227 -1.39 2.46 -9.32
CA CYS A 227 -1.66 3.17 -10.57
C CYS A 227 -0.65 4.30 -10.78
N GLU A 228 -0.31 4.54 -12.05
CA GLU A 228 0.54 5.63 -12.48
C GLU A 228 -0.19 6.39 -13.59
N TYR A 229 -0.24 7.73 -13.50
CA TYR A 229 -1.15 8.53 -14.32
C TYR A 229 -0.46 9.29 -15.46
N THR A 230 0.86 9.16 -15.62
CA THR A 230 1.58 9.78 -16.75
C THR A 230 1.29 9.06 -18.08
N LYS A 231 0.84 7.80 -18.01
CA LYS A 231 0.46 6.98 -19.16
C LYS A 231 -0.91 6.35 -18.94
N LYS A 232 -1.65 6.15 -20.04
CA LYS A 232 -2.92 5.41 -20.00
C LYS A 232 -2.67 3.97 -19.49
N ASN A 233 -3.44 3.55 -18.49
CA ASN A 233 -3.28 2.27 -17.82
C ASN A 233 -1.86 2.05 -17.21
N GLY A 234 -1.19 3.12 -16.83
CA GLY A 234 0.14 3.07 -16.20
C GLY A 234 0.10 2.39 -14.84
N ARG A 235 1.22 1.73 -14.54
CA ARG A 235 1.53 1.17 -13.22
C ARG A 235 2.91 1.63 -12.79
N LEU A 236 3.03 1.89 -11.50
CA LEU A 236 4.31 2.02 -10.83
C LEU A 236 4.51 0.78 -9.98
N VAL A 237 5.67 0.19 -10.08
CA VAL A 237 6.10 -0.97 -9.32
C VAL A 237 7.37 -0.60 -8.56
N VAL A 238 7.35 -0.71 -7.24
CA VAL A 238 8.54 -0.60 -6.39
C VAL A 238 8.91 -1.99 -5.93
N ILE A 239 10.14 -2.40 -6.18
CA ILE A 239 10.62 -3.76 -5.91
C ILE A 239 11.66 -3.71 -4.81
N GLY A 240 11.44 -4.50 -3.76
CA GLY A 240 12.41 -4.76 -2.70
C GLY A 240 12.94 -6.19 -2.78
N GLU A 241 14.26 -6.37 -2.59
CA GLU A 241 14.88 -7.67 -2.32
C GLU A 241 14.85 -7.92 -0.81
N ARG A 242 14.46 -9.12 -0.38
CA ARG A 242 14.51 -9.50 1.04
C ARG A 242 15.95 -9.63 1.49
N THR A 243 16.37 -8.75 2.40
CA THR A 243 17.72 -8.69 2.94
C THR A 243 17.84 -9.34 4.32
N GLU A 244 16.73 -9.47 5.04
CA GLU A 244 16.70 -10.06 6.38
C GLU A 244 15.37 -10.76 6.63
N ARG A 245 15.40 -11.89 7.33
CA ARG A 245 14.22 -12.55 7.92
C ARG A 245 14.51 -12.87 9.38
N LEU A 246 13.64 -12.37 10.25
CA LEU A 246 13.66 -12.68 11.67
C LEU A 246 12.43 -13.52 12.00
N GLU A 247 12.66 -14.72 12.55
CA GLU A 247 11.57 -15.55 13.04
C GLU A 247 10.99 -14.95 14.31
N ARG A 248 9.67 -14.87 14.36
CA ARG A 248 8.94 -14.41 15.54
C ARG A 248 8.82 -15.57 16.51
N LYS A 249 9.20 -15.34 17.76
CA LYS A 249 9.02 -16.35 18.81
C LYS A 249 7.53 -16.62 18.96
N GLY A 250 7.12 -17.85 18.64
CA GLY A 250 5.74 -18.29 18.77
C GLY A 250 5.22 -18.04 20.19
N LYS A 251 4.00 -17.54 20.25
CA LYS A 251 3.25 -17.39 21.51
C LYS A 251 2.59 -18.69 21.83
#